data_cc74304ef50af453234900ee764e0686
#
_entry.id   cc74304ef50af453234900ee764e0686
#
_cell.length_a   1.000
_cell.length_b   1.000
_cell.length_c   1.000
_cell.angle_alpha   90.00
_cell.angle_beta   90.00
_cell.angle_gamma   90.00
#
_symmetry.space_group_name_H-M   'P 1'
#
loop_
_entity.id
_entity.type
_entity.pdbx_description
1 polymer ?
#
loop_
_entity_poly.entity_id
_entity_poly.type
_entity_poly.pdbx_seq_one_letter_code
_entity_poly.pdbx_strand_id
1 'polypeptide(L)'
;MRCAGIFTERFLIVSSSGFTFTRVKDQMIQQLLDMGIKDFRVLDALSQVPRHIFLDQALWSRAYENRALTIGYKQTISQPYIVARMTEHLLSHTSKRGKVLNHVLEIGSGCGYQSAVLSYFANDVCAVERI
;
A
#
# COMPACT_ATOMS: atom_id res chain seq x y z
N MET A 1 -22.68 -1.56 -8.83
CA MET A 1 -21.34 -1.10 -9.18
C MET A 1 -21.16 0.28 -8.59
N ARG A 2 -20.51 0.39 -7.44
CA ARG A 2 -20.28 1.68 -6.80
C ARG A 2 -18.81 2.04 -7.02
N CYS A 3 -18.55 3.04 -7.86
CA CYS A 3 -17.27 3.72 -7.88
C CYS A 3 -17.13 4.46 -6.55
N ALA A 4 -16.23 4.00 -5.71
CA ALA A 4 -15.88 4.74 -4.50
C ALA A 4 -15.17 6.01 -4.94
N GLY A 5 -15.88 7.14 -4.78
CA GLY A 5 -15.38 8.46 -5.12
C GLY A 5 -14.15 8.84 -4.30
N ILE A 6 -13.19 9.40 -5.00
CA ILE A 6 -12.22 10.42 -4.61
C ILE A 6 -11.71 10.31 -3.16
N PHE A 7 -10.62 9.56 -2.97
CA PHE A 7 -9.73 9.76 -1.83
C PHE A 7 -8.86 11.02 -2.09
N THR A 8 -9.48 12.18 -1.99
CA THR A 8 -8.80 13.47 -1.95
C THR A 8 -9.16 14.16 -0.65
N GLU A 9 -8.72 13.61 0.48
CA GLU A 9 -8.55 14.41 1.67
C GLU A 9 -7.38 13.88 2.49
N ARG A 10 -6.55 14.83 2.91
CA ARG A 10 -5.40 14.70 3.79
C ARG A 10 -5.66 13.65 4.87
N PHE A 11 -4.91 12.57 4.83
CA PHE A 11 -4.74 11.72 6.00
C PHE A 11 -4.06 12.55 7.09
N LEU A 12 -4.86 13.19 7.92
CA LEU A 12 -4.40 13.73 9.20
C LEU A 12 -4.07 12.51 10.08
N ILE A 13 -2.80 12.19 10.13
CA ILE A 13 -2.24 11.15 10.98
C ILE A 13 -2.52 11.55 12.43
N VAL A 14 -3.42 10.82 13.08
CA VAL A 14 -3.51 10.86 14.55
C VAL A 14 -2.29 10.13 15.09
N SER A 15 -1.29 10.91 15.44
CA SER A 15 -0.05 10.47 16.05
C SER A 15 -0.29 10.18 17.54
N SER A 16 -0.36 8.91 17.92
CA SER A 16 -0.19 8.56 19.34
C SER A 16 0.79 7.40 19.60
N SER A 17 1.52 6.94 18.58
CA SER A 17 2.62 5.97 18.76
C SER A 17 3.69 6.10 17.65
N GLY A 18 3.95 7.32 17.21
CA GLY A 18 4.74 7.62 16.01
C GLY A 18 6.17 7.04 16.00
N PHE A 19 6.80 6.91 17.13
CA PHE A 19 8.21 6.47 17.19
C PHE A 19 8.40 4.98 16.85
N THR A 20 7.49 4.12 17.28
CA THR A 20 7.60 2.66 17.07
C THR A 20 7.33 2.29 15.61
N PHE A 21 6.33 2.90 14.97
CA PHE A 21 5.98 2.57 13.58
C PHE A 21 6.99 3.10 12.56
N THR A 22 7.64 4.21 12.81
CA THR A 22 8.70 4.73 11.92
C THR A 22 9.82 3.70 11.77
N ARG A 23 10.37 3.21 12.88
CA ARG A 23 11.46 2.24 12.85
C ARG A 23 11.11 0.94 12.11
N VAL A 24 9.92 0.37 12.38
CA VAL A 24 9.52 -0.88 11.72
C VAL A 24 9.18 -0.68 10.24
N LYS A 25 8.70 0.50 9.85
CA LYS A 25 8.55 0.87 8.45
C LYS A 25 9.90 0.94 7.74
N ASP A 26 10.87 1.62 8.33
CA ASP A 26 12.22 1.73 7.77
C ASP A 26 12.86 0.35 7.60
N GLN A 27 12.68 -0.54 8.58
CA GLN A 27 13.13 -1.93 8.47
C GLN A 27 12.44 -2.68 7.33
N MET A 28 11.12 -2.51 7.14
CA MET A 28 10.40 -3.08 6.01
C MET A 28 10.95 -2.55 4.68
N ILE A 29 11.16 -1.25 4.54
CA ILE A 29 11.71 -0.65 3.32
C ILE A 29 13.10 -1.19 3.02
N GLN A 30 13.97 -1.29 4.03
CA GLN A 30 15.30 -1.87 3.84
C GLN A 30 15.23 -3.32 3.38
N GLN A 31 14.33 -4.11 3.98
CA GLN A 31 14.12 -5.50 3.56
C GLN A 31 13.64 -5.61 2.10
N LEU A 32 12.75 -4.71 1.66
CA LEU A 32 12.30 -4.68 0.27
C LEU A 32 13.43 -4.34 -0.71
N LEU A 33 14.32 -3.41 -0.34
CA LEU A 33 15.54 -3.10 -1.09
C LEU A 33 16.44 -4.34 -1.21
N ASP A 34 16.69 -5.02 -0.11
CA ASP A 34 17.53 -6.22 -0.07
C ASP A 34 16.93 -7.38 -0.91
N MET A 35 15.61 -7.43 -1.02
CA MET A 35 14.88 -8.37 -1.88
C MET A 35 14.83 -7.97 -3.36
N GLY A 36 15.42 -6.84 -3.73
CA GLY A 36 15.59 -6.41 -5.11
C GLY A 36 14.48 -5.51 -5.67
N ILE A 37 13.69 -4.86 -4.83
CA ILE A 37 12.85 -3.74 -5.26
C ILE A 37 13.76 -2.55 -5.52
N LYS A 38 13.73 -2.01 -6.74
CA LYS A 38 14.66 -0.96 -7.20
C LYS A 38 14.00 0.39 -7.42
N ASP A 39 12.70 0.42 -7.59
CA ASP A 39 11.97 1.66 -7.84
C ASP A 39 11.73 2.42 -6.53
N PHE A 40 12.53 3.47 -6.31
CA PHE A 40 12.42 4.32 -5.11
C PHE A 40 11.08 5.02 -4.99
N ARG A 41 10.35 5.24 -6.09
CA ARG A 41 8.99 5.82 -6.04
C ARG A 41 8.04 4.88 -5.30
N VAL A 42 8.17 3.58 -5.57
CA VAL A 42 7.37 2.53 -4.92
C VAL A 42 7.70 2.43 -3.43
N LEU A 43 8.99 2.44 -3.10
CA LEU A 43 9.44 2.41 -1.71
C LEU A 43 8.96 3.63 -0.92
N ASP A 44 9.01 4.82 -1.54
CA ASP A 44 8.50 6.05 -0.96
C ASP A 44 6.99 5.96 -0.70
N ALA A 45 6.18 5.53 -1.68
CA ALA A 45 4.75 5.33 -1.50
C ALA A 45 4.43 4.36 -0.36
N LEU A 46 5.14 3.21 -0.29
CA LEU A 46 4.96 2.26 0.81
C LEU A 46 5.36 2.83 2.19
N SER A 47 6.34 3.72 2.24
CA SER A 47 6.72 4.40 3.46
C SER A 47 5.66 5.41 3.94
N GLN A 48 4.95 6.03 3.00
CA GLN A 48 3.92 7.04 3.28
C GLN A 48 2.57 6.40 3.67
N VAL A 49 2.19 5.28 3.06
CA VAL A 49 0.92 4.62 3.35
C VAL A 49 1.01 3.85 4.68
N PRO A 50 0.25 4.23 5.71
CA PRO A 50 0.33 3.59 7.02
C PRO A 50 -0.38 2.23 7.01
N ARG A 51 0.34 1.17 6.69
CA ARG A 51 -0.18 -0.19 6.50
C ARG A 51 -1.00 -0.71 7.69
N HIS A 52 -0.62 -0.34 8.92
CA HIS A 52 -1.30 -0.81 10.14
C HIS A 52 -2.78 -0.40 10.20
N ILE A 53 -3.18 0.75 9.62
CA ILE A 53 -4.58 1.18 9.65
C ILE A 53 -5.52 0.33 8.79
N PHE A 54 -4.97 -0.51 7.91
CA PHE A 54 -5.72 -1.46 7.08
C PHE A 54 -5.89 -2.83 7.75
N LEU A 55 -5.47 -2.96 9.01
CA LEU A 55 -5.49 -4.18 9.79
C LEU A 55 -6.26 -3.97 11.11
N ASP A 56 -6.78 -5.07 11.66
CA ASP A 56 -7.26 -5.07 13.02
C ASP A 56 -6.14 -4.62 13.99
N GLN A 57 -6.51 -3.88 15.03
CA GLN A 57 -5.56 -3.34 16.01
C GLN A 57 -4.71 -4.43 16.66
N ALA A 58 -5.25 -5.63 16.85
CA ALA A 58 -4.51 -6.78 17.39
C ALA A 58 -3.31 -7.20 16.51
N LEU A 59 -3.29 -6.81 15.24
CA LEU A 59 -2.23 -7.12 14.28
C LEU A 59 -1.27 -5.95 14.03
N TRP A 60 -1.45 -4.80 14.64
CA TRP A 60 -0.64 -3.62 14.38
C TRP A 60 0.85 -3.82 14.66
N SER A 61 1.20 -4.58 15.70
CA SER A 61 2.60 -4.90 16.02
C SER A 61 3.32 -5.68 14.90
N ARG A 62 2.53 -6.36 14.05
CA ARG A 62 3.02 -7.21 12.94
C ARG A 62 2.77 -6.59 11.57
N ALA A 63 2.16 -5.40 11.51
CA ALA A 63 1.69 -4.78 10.28
C ALA A 63 2.79 -4.58 9.23
N TYR A 64 4.03 -4.39 9.66
CA TYR A 64 5.19 -4.13 8.80
C TYR A 64 6.10 -5.35 8.60
N GLU A 65 5.70 -6.53 9.10
CA GLU A 65 6.36 -7.79 8.73
C GLU A 65 6.16 -8.06 7.23
N ASN A 66 7.19 -8.56 6.57
CA ASN A 66 7.10 -8.88 5.14
C ASN A 66 6.38 -10.21 4.91
N ARG A 67 5.12 -10.25 5.27
CA ARG A 67 4.23 -11.41 5.13
C ARG A 67 2.78 -10.98 4.91
N ALA A 68 1.95 -11.89 4.40
CA ALA A 68 0.51 -11.71 4.38
C ALA A 68 -0.09 -11.84 5.79
N LEU A 69 -1.10 -11.05 6.10
CA LEU A 69 -1.83 -11.08 7.37
C LEU A 69 -3.33 -11.17 7.09
N THR A 70 -4.07 -11.82 7.98
CA THR A 70 -5.52 -11.99 7.83
C THR A 70 -6.28 -10.67 8.04
N ILE A 71 -7.30 -10.44 7.21
CA ILE A 71 -8.20 -9.28 7.31
C ILE A 71 -9.67 -9.69 7.51
N GLY A 72 -9.92 -10.94 7.89
CA GLY A 72 -11.27 -11.51 7.98
C GLY A 72 -11.71 -12.21 6.70
N TYR A 73 -12.88 -12.84 6.75
CA TYR A 73 -13.51 -13.53 5.63
C TYR A 73 -12.61 -14.48 4.82
N LYS A 74 -11.61 -15.10 5.48
CA LYS A 74 -10.56 -15.93 4.84
C LYS A 74 -9.72 -15.15 3.80
N GLN A 75 -9.69 -13.82 3.90
CA GLN A 75 -8.88 -12.92 3.06
C GLN A 75 -7.65 -12.44 3.82
N THR A 76 -6.68 -11.94 3.06
CA THR A 76 -5.44 -11.41 3.61
C THR A 76 -5.09 -10.07 2.95
N ILE A 77 -4.41 -9.20 3.72
CA ILE A 77 -3.61 -8.14 3.12
C ILE A 77 -2.35 -8.76 2.54
N SER A 78 -2.04 -8.44 1.29
CA SER A 78 -0.87 -9.00 0.61
C SER A 78 0.44 -8.65 1.32
N GLN A 79 1.41 -9.54 1.23
CA GLN A 79 2.78 -9.30 1.70
C GLN A 79 3.34 -7.99 1.10
N PRO A 80 4.03 -7.15 1.88
CA PRO A 80 4.62 -5.89 1.38
C PRO A 80 5.45 -6.05 0.11
N TYR A 81 6.25 -7.11 0.02
CA TYR A 81 7.03 -7.41 -1.18
C TYR A 81 6.15 -7.60 -2.43
N ILE A 82 5.03 -8.30 -2.30
CA ILE A 82 4.11 -8.51 -3.44
C ILE A 82 3.49 -7.19 -3.89
N VAL A 83 3.04 -6.36 -2.95
CA VAL A 83 2.52 -5.02 -3.26
C VAL A 83 3.57 -4.17 -3.97
N ALA A 84 4.80 -4.14 -3.44
CA ALA A 84 5.92 -3.43 -4.04
C ALA A 84 6.22 -3.92 -5.46
N ARG A 85 6.30 -5.24 -5.64
CA ARG A 85 6.67 -5.86 -6.91
C ARG A 85 5.62 -5.64 -8.00
N MET A 86 4.34 -5.77 -7.66
CA MET A 86 3.24 -5.48 -8.59
C MET A 86 3.24 -4.01 -9.02
N THR A 87 3.42 -3.11 -8.05
CA THR A 87 3.46 -1.66 -8.33
C THR A 87 4.69 -1.30 -9.17
N GLU A 88 5.86 -1.87 -8.88
CA GLU A 88 7.09 -1.67 -9.65
C GLU A 88 6.93 -2.13 -11.11
N HIS A 89 6.31 -3.29 -11.32
CA HIS A 89 6.01 -3.78 -12.67
C HIS A 89 5.05 -2.85 -13.41
N LEU A 90 4.01 -2.37 -12.75
CA LEU A 90 3.04 -1.45 -13.33
C LEU A 90 3.70 -0.14 -13.78
N LEU A 91 4.72 0.31 -13.05
CA LEU A 91 5.45 1.56 -13.34
C LEU A 91 6.68 1.37 -14.25
N SER A 92 6.99 0.16 -14.66
CA SER A 92 8.22 -0.16 -15.41
C SER A 92 8.35 0.56 -16.75
N HIS A 93 7.24 1.01 -17.33
CA HIS A 93 7.22 1.74 -18.62
C HIS A 93 7.58 3.23 -18.50
N THR A 94 7.77 3.77 -17.31
CA THR A 94 8.02 5.19 -17.08
C THR A 94 8.96 5.43 -15.90
N SER A 95 9.86 6.38 -16.03
CA SER A 95 10.71 6.90 -14.95
C SER A 95 10.17 8.19 -14.34
N LYS A 96 9.06 8.74 -14.84
CA LYS A 96 8.46 9.97 -14.31
C LYS A 96 7.96 9.76 -12.89
N ARG A 97 7.96 10.84 -12.10
CA ARG A 97 7.39 10.88 -10.74
C ARG A 97 5.94 11.36 -10.76
N GLY A 98 5.25 11.09 -9.66
CA GLY A 98 3.88 11.52 -9.44
C GLY A 98 2.86 10.66 -10.17
N LYS A 99 1.75 11.27 -10.54
CA LYS A 99 0.61 10.60 -11.18
C LYS A 99 0.89 10.34 -12.66
N VAL A 100 1.46 9.19 -12.93
CA VAL A 100 1.88 8.76 -14.29
C VAL A 100 0.88 7.82 -14.96
N LEU A 101 -0.10 7.35 -14.21
CA LEU A 101 -1.20 6.51 -14.68
C LEU A 101 -2.50 7.34 -14.69
N ASN A 102 -3.30 7.23 -15.74
CA ASN A 102 -4.58 7.92 -15.77
C ASN A 102 -5.62 7.17 -14.93
N HIS A 103 -5.91 5.94 -15.30
CA HIS A 103 -6.92 5.11 -14.64
C HIS A 103 -6.32 3.75 -14.32
N VAL A 104 -6.55 3.26 -13.11
CA VAL A 104 -6.15 1.93 -12.68
C VAL A 104 -7.38 1.19 -12.20
N LEU A 105 -7.54 -0.05 -12.64
CA LEU A 105 -8.54 -0.98 -12.13
C LEU A 105 -7.83 -2.01 -11.25
N GLU A 106 -8.25 -2.08 -9.98
CA GLU A 106 -7.83 -3.11 -9.04
C GLU A 106 -8.98 -4.10 -8.84
N ILE A 107 -8.71 -5.38 -9.08
CA ILE A 107 -9.66 -6.46 -8.85
C ILE A 107 -9.23 -7.26 -7.62
N GLY A 108 -10.13 -7.37 -6.63
CA GLY A 108 -9.84 -7.98 -5.35
C GLY A 108 -9.10 -7.02 -4.41
N SER A 109 -9.67 -5.83 -4.19
CA SER A 109 -9.03 -4.77 -3.38
C SER A 109 -8.90 -5.13 -1.89
N GLY A 110 -9.67 -6.08 -1.41
CA GLY A 110 -9.65 -6.50 -0.01
C GLY A 110 -9.85 -5.33 0.94
N CYS A 111 -8.85 -5.05 1.78
CA CYS A 111 -8.87 -3.92 2.69
C CYS A 111 -8.52 -2.56 2.05
N GLY A 112 -8.17 -2.52 0.75
CA GLY A 112 -7.84 -1.29 0.04
C GLY A 112 -6.39 -0.81 0.20
N TYR A 113 -5.49 -1.58 0.79
CA TYR A 113 -4.09 -1.18 0.97
C TYR A 113 -3.36 -0.98 -0.37
N GLN A 114 -3.52 -1.90 -1.32
CA GLN A 114 -2.95 -1.76 -2.66
C GLN A 114 -3.55 -0.55 -3.39
N SER A 115 -4.87 -0.29 -3.26
CA SER A 115 -5.52 0.90 -3.82
C SER A 115 -4.88 2.18 -3.27
N ALA A 116 -4.63 2.24 -1.97
CA ALA A 116 -3.97 3.39 -1.33
C ALA A 116 -2.56 3.62 -1.87
N VAL A 117 -1.77 2.56 -2.08
CA VAL A 117 -0.44 2.65 -2.72
C VAL A 117 -0.56 3.14 -4.16
N LEU A 118 -1.49 2.58 -4.94
CA LEU A 118 -1.71 2.95 -6.35
C LEU A 118 -2.17 4.40 -6.50
N SER A 119 -2.87 4.96 -5.51
CA SER A 119 -3.32 6.36 -5.54
C SER A 119 -2.17 7.38 -5.59
N TYR A 120 -0.95 6.99 -5.26
CA TYR A 120 0.24 7.84 -5.44
C TYR A 120 0.63 8.01 -6.91
N PHE A 121 0.24 7.07 -7.76
CA PHE A 121 0.68 6.97 -9.15
C PHE A 121 -0.43 7.15 -10.18
N ALA A 122 -1.69 7.03 -9.77
CA ALA A 122 -2.85 7.11 -10.64
C ALA A 122 -3.71 8.34 -10.33
N ASN A 123 -4.29 8.94 -11.37
CA ASN A 123 -5.29 9.98 -11.19
C ASN A 123 -6.57 9.40 -10.57
N ASP A 124 -7.00 8.24 -11.09
CA ASP A 124 -8.16 7.51 -10.60
C ASP A 124 -7.80 6.05 -10.34
N VAL A 125 -8.25 5.54 -9.21
CA VAL A 125 -8.18 4.11 -8.87
C VAL A 125 -9.60 3.61 -8.69
N CYS A 126 -10.01 2.70 -9.56
CA CYS A 126 -11.27 1.98 -9.44
C CYS A 126 -10.99 0.60 -8.83
N ALA A 127 -11.58 0.32 -7.69
CA ALA A 127 -11.38 -0.92 -6.97
C ALA A 127 -12.66 -1.75 -6.94
N VAL A 128 -12.54 -3.04 -7.20
CA VAL A 128 -13.65 -4.00 -7.18
C VAL A 128 -13.35 -5.08 -6.15
N GLU A 129 -14.29 -5.27 -5.23
CA GLU A 129 -14.25 -6.32 -4.23
C GLU A 129 -15.58 -7.07 -4.20
N ARG A 130 -15.53 -8.38 -3.98
CA ARG A 130 -16.72 -9.24 -3.97
C ARG A 130 -17.30 -9.43 -2.57
N ILE A 131 -16.50 -9.28 -1.55
CA ILE A 131 -16.84 -9.57 -0.15
C ILE A 131 -17.08 -8.30 0.63
#